data_21ad5912c07eda809467a95ddcf6c3c8
#
_entry.id   21ad5912c07eda809467a95ddcf6c3c8
#
_cell.length_a   1.000
_cell.length_b   1.000
_cell.length_c   1.000
_cell.angle_alpha   90.00
_cell.angle_beta   90.00
_cell.angle_gamma   90.00
#
_symmetry.space_group_name_H-M   'P 1'
#
loop_
_entity.id
_entity.type
_entity.pdbx_description
1 polymer ?
#
loop_
_entity_poly.entity_id
_entity_poly.type
_entity_poly.pdbx_seq_one_letter_code
_entity_poly.pdbx_strand_id
1 'polypeptide(L)'
;MNAINISNLKKSYDGKTNAINNISLNIPKGEIFGFLGPNGSGKTTTVRILNGILSSTSGHAEILGKTVGENNLELHRVCGVMTESSSCYENLTAEGNLIFFGRMHGMEEKLLRQRIDFILKRLELLDVRNKKVEAFSTGMRKRVSLAIALIHNPQILFLDEPTSGLDPENALNVLKLIKELAEENEVTIFLCTHQLKYAEDICTLYGFINNGKVLGFGTFDELAAKKNVSLQLKIRGENISEKFGLIHEGNNLYSKSISGDAEVNAIIHNIVANGGKVYEVVQQKLSLEQLYFMYIKGTASGVTL
;
A
#
# COMPACT_ATOMS: atom_id res chain seq x y z
N MET A 1 18.69 -5.97 -4.27
CA MET A 1 19.04 -4.58 -4.66
C MET A 1 17.83 -3.70 -4.39
N ASN A 2 18.01 -2.55 -3.73
CA ASN A 2 16.88 -1.67 -3.40
C ASN A 2 16.50 -0.82 -4.61
N ALA A 3 15.20 -0.61 -4.81
CA ALA A 3 14.66 0.34 -5.77
C ALA A 3 14.65 1.76 -5.22
N ILE A 4 14.32 1.89 -3.91
CA ILE A 4 14.25 3.17 -3.23
C ILE A 4 15.02 3.07 -1.91
N ASN A 5 15.96 4.00 -1.68
CA ASN A 5 16.65 4.19 -0.41
C ASN A 5 16.35 5.58 0.13
N ILE A 6 15.93 5.65 1.37
CA ILE A 6 15.68 6.90 2.11
C ILE A 6 16.51 6.87 3.38
N SER A 7 17.29 7.90 3.63
CA SER A 7 18.16 8.03 4.80
C SER A 7 17.95 9.34 5.52
N ASN A 8 17.47 9.29 6.76
CA ASN A 8 17.28 10.42 7.66
C ASN A 8 16.54 11.62 7.05
N LEU A 9 15.56 11.33 6.18
CA LEU A 9 14.82 12.34 5.42
C LEU A 9 14.00 13.22 6.35
N LYS A 10 14.14 14.55 6.20
CA LYS A 10 13.36 15.55 6.93
C LYS A 10 12.78 16.57 5.97
N LYS A 11 11.57 17.05 6.28
CA LYS A 11 10.94 18.18 5.59
C LYS A 11 10.17 19.04 6.57
N SER A 12 10.56 20.33 6.60
CA SER A 12 9.78 21.39 7.23
C SER A 12 9.42 22.44 6.17
N TYR A 13 8.24 23.00 6.26
CA TYR A 13 7.78 24.09 5.39
C TYR A 13 7.98 25.47 6.02
N ASP A 14 7.94 25.54 7.35
CA ASP A 14 7.97 26.77 8.14
C ASP A 14 9.22 26.86 9.05
N GLY A 15 10.08 25.86 8.99
CA GLY A 15 11.25 25.75 9.88
C GLY A 15 10.93 25.37 11.33
N LYS A 16 9.64 25.25 11.69
CA LYS A 16 9.20 24.96 13.06
C LYS A 16 8.61 23.55 13.18
N THR A 17 7.73 23.19 12.24
CA THR A 17 7.06 21.88 12.22
C THR A 17 7.61 21.00 11.11
N ASN A 18 7.84 19.73 11.42
CA ASN A 18 8.33 18.76 10.45
C ASN A 18 7.16 17.96 9.87
N ALA A 19 6.88 18.15 8.58
CA ALA A 19 5.97 17.32 7.82
C ALA A 19 6.53 15.90 7.60
N ILE A 20 7.88 15.79 7.54
CA ILE A 20 8.64 14.54 7.56
C ILE A 20 9.75 14.70 8.60
N ASN A 21 9.86 13.71 9.50
CA ASN A 21 10.77 13.80 10.63
C ASN A 21 11.64 12.54 10.74
N ASN A 22 12.79 12.58 10.10
CA ASN A 22 13.84 11.55 10.17
C ASN A 22 13.37 10.17 9.69
N ILE A 23 12.85 10.10 8.46
CA ILE A 23 12.43 8.84 7.84
C ILE A 23 13.62 8.15 7.21
N SER A 24 13.76 6.83 7.48
CA SER A 24 14.71 5.94 6.80
C SER A 24 13.97 4.67 6.37
N LEU A 25 14.05 4.34 5.07
CA LEU A 25 13.36 3.20 4.44
C LEU A 25 14.21 2.64 3.31
N ASN A 26 14.24 1.31 3.19
CA ASN A 26 14.90 0.61 2.10
C ASN A 26 13.90 -0.33 1.44
N ILE A 27 13.46 0.01 0.22
CA ILE A 27 12.43 -0.72 -0.49
C ILE A 27 13.10 -1.53 -1.61
N PRO A 28 13.02 -2.88 -1.57
CA PRO A 28 13.57 -3.73 -2.61
C PRO A 28 12.87 -3.55 -3.96
N LYS A 29 13.51 -3.97 -5.06
CA LYS A 29 12.89 -4.03 -6.39
C LYS A 29 11.77 -5.07 -6.42
N GLY A 30 10.70 -4.77 -7.17
CA GLY A 30 9.57 -5.67 -7.40
C GLY A 30 8.57 -5.75 -6.25
N GLU A 31 8.80 -5.04 -5.13
CA GLU A 31 7.87 -5.02 -4.00
C GLU A 31 6.68 -4.08 -4.25
N ILE A 32 5.53 -4.46 -3.72
CA ILE A 32 4.40 -3.56 -3.54
C ILE A 32 4.46 -3.02 -2.11
N PHE A 33 5.05 -1.85 -1.95
CA PHE A 33 5.22 -1.21 -0.67
C PHE A 33 4.04 -0.31 -0.33
N GLY A 34 3.34 -0.60 0.77
CA GLY A 34 2.27 0.21 1.32
C GLY A 34 2.79 1.23 2.34
N PHE A 35 2.75 2.51 2.04
CA PHE A 35 3.05 3.61 2.96
C PHE A 35 1.77 4.11 3.60
N LEU A 36 1.47 3.65 4.80
CA LEU A 36 0.15 3.65 5.43
C LEU A 36 0.07 4.62 6.58
N GLY A 37 -0.94 5.46 6.58
CA GLY A 37 -1.13 6.43 7.66
C GLY A 37 -2.28 7.39 7.39
N PRO A 38 -2.70 8.18 8.39
CA PRO A 38 -3.80 9.11 8.27
C PRO A 38 -3.46 10.27 7.33
N ASN A 39 -4.47 11.04 6.95
CA ASN A 39 -4.26 12.27 6.19
C ASN A 39 -3.38 13.24 7.00
N GLY A 40 -2.46 13.93 6.30
CA GLY A 40 -1.49 14.82 6.93
C GLY A 40 -0.30 14.13 7.60
N SER A 41 -0.17 12.80 7.54
CA SER A 41 0.97 12.07 8.15
C SER A 41 2.31 12.26 7.43
N GLY A 42 2.32 12.82 6.21
CA GLY A 42 3.54 13.05 5.42
C GLY A 42 3.67 12.18 4.15
N LYS A 43 2.68 11.32 3.82
CA LYS A 43 2.72 10.41 2.65
C LYS A 43 2.97 11.17 1.34
N THR A 44 2.07 12.07 0.97
CA THR A 44 2.17 12.87 -0.26
C THR A 44 3.43 13.74 -0.30
N THR A 45 3.86 14.28 0.86
CA THR A 45 5.11 15.04 0.96
C THR A 45 6.32 14.14 0.63
N THR A 46 6.34 12.91 1.13
CA THR A 46 7.39 11.92 0.82
C THR A 46 7.43 11.62 -0.67
N VAL A 47 6.27 11.33 -1.29
CA VAL A 47 6.18 11.07 -2.74
C VAL A 47 6.69 12.27 -3.55
N ARG A 48 6.31 13.50 -3.19
CA ARG A 48 6.77 14.71 -3.89
C ARG A 48 8.29 14.90 -3.80
N ILE A 49 8.91 14.58 -2.66
CA ILE A 49 10.36 14.61 -2.52
C ILE A 49 11.00 13.54 -3.39
N LEU A 50 10.54 12.28 -3.31
CA LEU A 50 11.08 11.17 -4.09
C LEU A 50 11.01 11.43 -5.61
N ASN A 51 10.03 12.15 -6.08
CA ASN A 51 9.92 12.55 -7.48
C ASN A 51 10.64 13.88 -7.82
N GLY A 52 11.40 14.44 -6.88
CA GLY A 52 12.17 15.67 -7.12
C GLY A 52 11.33 16.94 -7.33
N ILE A 53 10.02 16.86 -7.03
CA ILE A 53 9.11 18.03 -7.10
C ILE A 53 9.31 18.96 -5.92
N LEU A 54 9.72 18.39 -4.77
CA LEU A 54 9.93 19.10 -3.52
C LEU A 54 11.30 18.76 -2.94
N SER A 55 12.10 19.76 -2.58
CA SER A 55 13.39 19.54 -1.92
C SER A 55 13.19 19.15 -0.45
N SER A 56 13.99 18.19 0.04
CA SER A 56 14.08 17.89 1.48
C SER A 56 14.72 19.05 2.25
N THR A 57 14.46 19.15 3.55
CA THR A 57 15.18 20.08 4.44
C THR A 57 16.55 19.49 4.82
N SER A 58 16.60 18.18 5.03
CA SER A 58 17.84 17.41 5.25
C SER A 58 17.60 15.93 4.97
N GLY A 59 18.66 15.15 4.97
CA GLY A 59 18.62 13.74 4.64
C GLY A 59 18.79 13.51 3.14
N HIS A 60 18.74 12.22 2.76
CA HIS A 60 19.08 11.79 1.40
C HIS A 60 18.07 10.76 0.92
N ALA A 61 17.79 10.76 -0.38
CA ALA A 61 16.99 9.73 -1.03
C ALA A 61 17.58 9.35 -2.38
N GLU A 62 17.50 8.06 -2.71
CA GLU A 62 17.95 7.53 -3.98
C GLU A 62 16.84 6.65 -4.59
N ILE A 63 16.72 6.71 -5.90
CA ILE A 63 15.85 5.87 -6.71
C ILE A 63 16.70 5.17 -7.76
N LEU A 64 16.73 3.82 -7.72
CA LEU A 64 17.54 2.99 -8.60
C LEU A 64 19.03 3.41 -8.63
N GLY A 65 19.57 3.83 -7.47
CA GLY A 65 20.94 4.30 -7.31
C GLY A 65 21.19 5.73 -7.80
N LYS A 66 20.14 6.48 -8.17
CA LYS A 66 20.23 7.89 -8.58
C LYS A 66 19.77 8.79 -7.45
N THR A 67 20.57 9.77 -7.10
CA THR A 67 20.24 10.76 -6.06
C THR A 67 19.07 11.61 -6.47
N VAL A 68 18.07 11.71 -5.61
CA VAL A 68 16.91 12.59 -5.81
C VAL A 68 17.34 14.05 -5.67
N GLY A 69 16.97 14.89 -6.65
CA GLY A 69 17.29 16.32 -6.67
C GLY A 69 18.50 16.71 -7.54
N GLU A 70 19.35 15.76 -7.95
CA GLU A 70 20.49 16.05 -8.82
C GLU A 70 20.12 16.03 -10.31
N ASN A 71 19.41 14.99 -10.74
CA ASN A 71 18.95 14.85 -12.14
C ASN A 71 17.53 14.33 -12.21
N ASN A 72 16.56 15.19 -11.96
CA ASN A 72 15.15 14.81 -11.92
C ASN A 72 14.60 14.33 -13.28
N LEU A 73 15.18 14.75 -14.41
CA LEU A 73 14.76 14.24 -15.73
C LEU A 73 15.01 12.74 -15.88
N GLU A 74 16.11 12.24 -15.35
CA GLU A 74 16.38 10.80 -15.37
C GLU A 74 15.46 10.04 -14.43
N LEU A 75 15.09 10.61 -13.28
CA LEU A 75 14.11 10.02 -12.37
C LEU A 75 12.72 9.93 -13.03
N HIS A 76 12.28 10.99 -13.72
CA HIS A 76 10.99 11.01 -14.40
C HIS A 76 10.89 10.03 -15.56
N ARG A 77 12.01 9.58 -16.13
CA ARG A 77 12.02 8.53 -17.17
C ARG A 77 11.74 7.14 -16.61
N VAL A 78 12.06 6.90 -15.34
CA VAL A 78 11.91 5.59 -14.69
C VAL A 78 10.79 5.53 -13.67
N CYS A 79 10.19 6.68 -13.34
CA CYS A 79 9.12 6.80 -12.35
C CYS A 79 7.81 7.23 -13.02
N GLY A 80 6.73 6.48 -12.76
CA GLY A 80 5.36 6.89 -13.04
C GLY A 80 4.71 7.41 -11.76
N VAL A 81 3.86 8.43 -11.87
CA VAL A 81 3.18 9.03 -10.71
C VAL A 81 1.70 9.17 -10.98
N MET A 82 0.90 8.61 -10.09
CA MET A 82 -0.53 8.84 -10.02
C MET A 82 -0.84 9.57 -8.71
N THR A 83 -1.31 10.81 -8.81
CA THR A 83 -1.72 11.62 -7.65
C THR A 83 -3.15 11.33 -7.23
N GLU A 84 -3.54 11.70 -6.01
CA GLU A 84 -4.90 11.54 -5.50
C GLU A 84 -5.95 12.22 -6.41
N SER A 85 -5.69 13.44 -6.83
CA SER A 85 -6.48 14.11 -7.87
C SER A 85 -6.11 13.56 -9.25
N SER A 86 -7.10 13.29 -10.07
CA SER A 86 -6.89 12.78 -11.43
C SER A 86 -5.98 13.72 -12.22
N SER A 87 -4.85 13.20 -12.72
CA SER A 87 -3.85 13.98 -13.48
C SER A 87 -4.20 14.11 -14.97
N CYS A 88 -5.44 13.79 -15.37
CA CYS A 88 -5.86 13.81 -16.78
C CYS A 88 -6.46 15.17 -17.18
N TYR A 89 -6.29 15.54 -18.44
CA TYR A 89 -6.95 16.67 -19.05
C TYR A 89 -8.37 16.27 -19.46
N GLU A 90 -9.37 16.83 -18.79
CA GLU A 90 -10.78 16.45 -18.99
C GLU A 90 -11.28 16.78 -20.40
N ASN A 91 -10.78 17.84 -21.03
CA ASN A 91 -11.14 18.25 -22.38
C ASN A 91 -10.54 17.37 -23.49
N LEU A 92 -9.57 16.51 -23.16
CA LEU A 92 -8.98 15.54 -24.07
C LEU A 92 -9.70 14.20 -23.97
N THR A 93 -9.59 13.40 -25.04
CA THR A 93 -10.01 12.00 -25.00
C THR A 93 -9.05 11.16 -24.16
N ALA A 94 -9.44 9.93 -23.83
CA ALA A 94 -8.51 9.01 -23.16
C ALA A 94 -7.22 8.82 -23.97
N GLU A 95 -7.35 8.56 -25.29
CA GLU A 95 -6.21 8.46 -26.19
C GLU A 95 -5.43 9.76 -26.30
N GLY A 96 -6.11 10.91 -26.40
CA GLY A 96 -5.49 12.23 -26.46
C GLY A 96 -4.61 12.54 -25.26
N ASN A 97 -5.04 12.16 -24.05
CA ASN A 97 -4.23 12.24 -22.84
C ASN A 97 -2.94 11.42 -22.97
N LEU A 98 -3.05 10.16 -23.40
CA LEU A 98 -1.90 9.27 -23.55
C LEU A 98 -0.92 9.75 -24.62
N ILE A 99 -1.41 10.28 -25.75
CA ILE A 99 -0.56 10.91 -26.77
C ILE A 99 0.19 12.10 -26.18
N PHE A 100 -0.49 12.98 -25.46
CA PHE A 100 0.11 14.16 -24.86
C PHE A 100 1.25 13.78 -23.90
N PHE A 101 0.98 12.92 -22.93
CA PHE A 101 1.98 12.52 -21.93
C PHE A 101 3.10 11.66 -22.54
N GLY A 102 2.78 10.75 -23.47
CA GLY A 102 3.81 9.95 -24.14
C GLY A 102 4.79 10.82 -24.94
N ARG A 103 4.30 11.85 -25.63
CA ARG A 103 5.15 12.84 -26.30
C ARG A 103 5.97 13.67 -25.34
N MET A 104 5.43 14.06 -24.19
CA MET A 104 6.20 14.73 -23.12
C MET A 104 7.37 13.87 -22.61
N HIS A 105 7.20 12.54 -22.57
CA HIS A 105 8.27 11.61 -22.24
C HIS A 105 9.23 11.33 -23.41
N GLY A 106 9.03 11.96 -24.57
CA GLY A 106 9.88 11.82 -25.75
C GLY A 106 9.74 10.46 -26.45
N MET A 107 8.60 9.79 -26.32
CA MET A 107 8.36 8.49 -26.96
C MET A 107 8.26 8.65 -28.49
N GLU A 108 8.87 7.69 -29.23
CA GLU A 108 8.72 7.60 -30.69
C GLU A 108 7.25 7.30 -31.04
N GLU A 109 6.70 7.97 -32.06
CA GLU A 109 5.28 7.94 -32.41
C GLU A 109 4.76 6.50 -32.67
N LYS A 110 5.54 5.67 -33.34
CA LYS A 110 5.18 4.28 -33.62
C LYS A 110 5.06 3.45 -32.34
N LEU A 111 6.05 3.56 -31.46
CA LEU A 111 6.07 2.87 -30.16
C LEU A 111 4.93 3.40 -29.27
N LEU A 112 4.70 4.72 -29.25
CA LEU A 112 3.63 5.35 -28.49
C LEU A 112 2.26 4.79 -28.87
N ARG A 113 1.94 4.68 -30.17
CA ARG A 113 0.66 4.13 -30.63
C ARG A 113 0.47 2.68 -30.17
N GLN A 114 1.48 1.84 -30.32
CA GLN A 114 1.43 0.46 -29.85
C GLN A 114 1.21 0.39 -28.33
N ARG A 115 1.90 1.26 -27.58
CA ARG A 115 1.78 1.32 -26.13
C ARG A 115 0.41 1.81 -25.67
N ILE A 116 -0.18 2.79 -26.38
CA ILE A 116 -1.54 3.28 -26.12
C ILE A 116 -2.56 2.15 -26.28
N ASP A 117 -2.52 1.42 -27.39
CA ASP A 117 -3.45 0.32 -27.63
C ASP A 117 -3.34 -0.77 -26.56
N PHE A 118 -2.12 -1.11 -26.18
CA PHE A 118 -1.85 -2.07 -25.09
C PHE A 118 -2.44 -1.60 -23.76
N ILE A 119 -2.14 -0.35 -23.35
CA ILE A 119 -2.59 0.19 -22.06
C ILE A 119 -4.10 0.37 -22.01
N LEU A 120 -4.71 0.93 -23.07
CA LEU A 120 -6.17 1.12 -23.11
C LEU A 120 -6.92 -0.21 -23.05
N LYS A 121 -6.41 -1.26 -23.72
CA LYS A 121 -6.96 -2.60 -23.63
C LYS A 121 -6.82 -3.16 -22.20
N ARG A 122 -5.63 -3.04 -21.59
CA ARG A 122 -5.34 -3.56 -20.26
C ARG A 122 -6.19 -2.91 -19.16
N LEU A 123 -6.46 -1.62 -19.29
CA LEU A 123 -7.24 -0.83 -18.33
C LEU A 123 -8.74 -0.75 -18.69
N GLU A 124 -9.22 -1.55 -19.66
CA GLU A 124 -10.62 -1.60 -20.09
C GLU A 124 -11.16 -0.22 -20.54
N LEU A 125 -10.33 0.54 -21.24
CA LEU A 125 -10.66 1.86 -21.77
C LEU A 125 -10.74 1.89 -23.29
N LEU A 126 -10.53 0.76 -23.99
CA LEU A 126 -10.42 0.70 -25.43
C LEU A 126 -11.69 1.19 -26.14
N ASP A 127 -12.87 0.76 -25.66
CA ASP A 127 -14.17 1.11 -26.27
C ASP A 127 -14.55 2.58 -26.09
N VAL A 128 -13.88 3.25 -25.16
CA VAL A 128 -14.14 4.67 -24.84
C VAL A 128 -12.95 5.57 -25.20
N ARG A 129 -11.95 5.04 -25.94
CA ARG A 129 -10.69 5.73 -26.27
C ARG A 129 -10.88 7.14 -26.85
N ASN A 130 -11.93 7.32 -27.67
CA ASN A 130 -12.25 8.57 -28.38
C ASN A 130 -13.22 9.46 -27.62
N LYS A 131 -13.70 9.05 -26.44
CA LYS A 131 -14.58 9.87 -25.59
C LYS A 131 -13.75 10.80 -24.73
N LYS A 132 -14.21 12.04 -24.54
CA LYS A 132 -13.57 12.99 -23.64
C LYS A 132 -13.68 12.53 -22.20
N VAL A 133 -12.60 12.78 -21.43
CA VAL A 133 -12.51 12.36 -20.03
C VAL A 133 -13.52 13.08 -19.14
N GLU A 134 -13.99 14.27 -19.52
CA GLU A 134 -15.07 14.99 -18.81
C GLU A 134 -16.34 14.14 -18.60
N ALA A 135 -16.64 13.24 -19.56
CA ALA A 135 -17.80 12.34 -19.54
C ALA A 135 -17.57 11.03 -18.74
N PHE A 136 -16.39 10.84 -18.15
CA PHE A 136 -16.02 9.60 -17.49
C PHE A 136 -16.47 9.57 -16.03
N SER A 137 -16.80 8.36 -15.53
CA SER A 137 -16.97 8.13 -14.10
C SER A 137 -15.65 8.33 -13.34
N THR A 138 -15.73 8.49 -12.03
CA THR A 138 -14.52 8.61 -11.17
C THR A 138 -13.57 7.42 -11.38
N GLY A 139 -14.09 6.20 -11.46
CA GLY A 139 -13.30 4.99 -11.72
C GLY A 139 -12.59 5.01 -13.07
N MET A 140 -13.30 5.44 -14.14
CA MET A 140 -12.69 5.58 -15.46
C MET A 140 -11.60 6.67 -15.47
N ARG A 141 -11.80 7.79 -14.78
CA ARG A 141 -10.77 8.85 -14.64
C ARG A 141 -9.55 8.35 -13.90
N LYS A 142 -9.72 7.54 -12.84
CA LYS A 142 -8.62 6.89 -12.12
C LYS A 142 -7.85 5.93 -13.02
N ARG A 143 -8.55 5.13 -13.85
CA ARG A 143 -7.90 4.26 -14.85
C ARG A 143 -7.12 5.06 -15.90
N VAL A 144 -7.63 6.20 -16.38
CA VAL A 144 -6.86 7.11 -17.28
C VAL A 144 -5.63 7.67 -16.57
N SER A 145 -5.74 8.09 -15.30
CA SER A 145 -4.59 8.58 -14.53
C SER A 145 -3.53 7.49 -14.34
N LEU A 146 -3.94 6.25 -14.10
CA LEU A 146 -3.04 5.10 -14.04
C LEU A 146 -2.41 4.83 -15.43
N ALA A 147 -3.19 4.92 -16.52
CA ALA A 147 -2.69 4.79 -17.88
C ALA A 147 -1.58 5.81 -18.19
N ILE A 148 -1.79 7.07 -17.79
CA ILE A 148 -0.81 8.15 -17.93
C ILE A 148 0.48 7.81 -17.16
N ALA A 149 0.36 7.37 -15.91
CA ALA A 149 1.51 7.01 -15.10
C ALA A 149 2.32 5.82 -15.69
N LEU A 150 1.68 4.96 -16.50
CA LEU A 150 2.27 3.77 -17.11
C LEU A 150 2.76 3.96 -18.54
N ILE A 151 2.44 5.07 -19.21
CA ILE A 151 2.62 5.22 -20.67
C ILE A 151 4.07 5.02 -21.11
N HIS A 152 5.02 5.54 -20.35
CA HIS A 152 6.46 5.50 -20.65
C HIS A 152 7.19 4.27 -20.09
N ASN A 153 6.44 3.24 -19.64
CA ASN A 153 6.96 1.99 -19.09
C ASN A 153 7.92 2.17 -17.88
N PRO A 154 7.43 2.77 -16.79
CA PRO A 154 8.26 3.06 -15.63
C PRO A 154 8.72 1.78 -14.92
N GLN A 155 9.86 1.86 -14.20
CA GLN A 155 10.35 0.81 -13.31
C GLN A 155 9.80 0.97 -11.88
N ILE A 156 9.38 2.18 -11.51
CA ILE A 156 8.77 2.50 -10.23
C ILE A 156 7.46 3.25 -10.46
N LEU A 157 6.42 2.87 -9.74
CA LEU A 157 5.12 3.50 -9.80
C LEU A 157 4.73 4.04 -8.43
N PHE A 158 4.58 5.36 -8.32
CA PHE A 158 4.06 6.04 -7.15
C PHE A 158 2.55 6.23 -7.30
N LEU A 159 1.79 5.69 -6.36
CA LEU A 159 0.33 5.77 -6.34
C LEU A 159 -0.13 6.46 -5.05
N ASP A 160 -0.69 7.65 -5.16
CA ASP A 160 -1.21 8.39 -4.02
C ASP A 160 -2.74 8.28 -4.00
N GLU A 161 -3.27 7.51 -3.03
CA GLU A 161 -4.70 7.23 -2.84
C GLU A 161 -5.42 6.76 -4.13
N PRO A 162 -4.97 5.68 -4.80
CA PRO A 162 -5.49 5.28 -6.10
C PRO A 162 -6.96 4.84 -6.07
N THR A 163 -7.47 4.43 -4.91
CA THR A 163 -8.84 3.97 -4.70
C THR A 163 -9.76 5.01 -4.06
N SER A 164 -9.24 6.20 -3.76
CA SER A 164 -10.03 7.28 -3.15
C SER A 164 -11.19 7.70 -4.05
N GLY A 165 -12.41 7.78 -3.47
CA GLY A 165 -13.62 8.17 -4.18
C GLY A 165 -14.22 7.10 -5.09
N LEU A 166 -13.73 5.86 -5.03
CA LEU A 166 -14.30 4.71 -5.72
C LEU A 166 -15.25 3.94 -4.80
N ASP A 167 -16.29 3.37 -5.40
CA ASP A 167 -17.07 2.31 -4.76
C ASP A 167 -16.22 1.03 -4.59
N PRO A 168 -16.62 0.10 -3.71
CA PRO A 168 -15.82 -1.08 -3.39
C PRO A 168 -15.45 -1.96 -4.60
N GLU A 169 -16.35 -2.12 -5.56
CA GLU A 169 -16.12 -2.94 -6.74
C GLU A 169 -15.05 -2.33 -7.66
N ASN A 170 -15.19 -1.03 -7.96
CA ASN A 170 -14.21 -0.31 -8.76
C ASN A 170 -12.85 -0.21 -8.05
N ALA A 171 -12.83 -0.07 -6.72
CA ALA A 171 -11.60 -0.07 -5.94
C ALA A 171 -10.86 -1.41 -6.07
N LEU A 172 -11.55 -2.54 -5.89
CA LEU A 172 -10.97 -3.88 -6.05
C LEU A 172 -10.44 -4.11 -7.47
N ASN A 173 -11.16 -3.66 -8.48
CA ASN A 173 -10.71 -3.77 -9.88
C ASN A 173 -9.41 -2.99 -10.14
N VAL A 174 -9.29 -1.76 -9.60
CA VAL A 174 -8.05 -0.97 -9.71
C VAL A 174 -6.90 -1.65 -8.97
N LEU A 175 -7.13 -2.19 -7.77
CA LEU A 175 -6.10 -2.88 -7.00
C LEU A 175 -5.62 -4.17 -7.69
N LYS A 176 -6.53 -4.94 -8.28
CA LYS A 176 -6.21 -6.12 -9.07
C LYS A 176 -5.29 -5.76 -10.24
N LEU A 177 -5.62 -4.70 -10.98
CA LEU A 177 -4.78 -4.20 -12.08
C LEU A 177 -3.39 -3.78 -11.60
N ILE A 178 -3.30 -3.09 -10.45
CA ILE A 178 -2.03 -2.68 -9.85
C ILE A 178 -1.18 -3.91 -9.51
N LYS A 179 -1.78 -4.93 -8.89
CA LYS A 179 -1.09 -6.17 -8.52
C LYS A 179 -0.58 -6.93 -9.74
N GLU A 180 -1.42 -7.11 -10.76
CA GLU A 180 -1.04 -7.76 -12.02
C GLU A 180 0.12 -7.02 -12.72
N LEU A 181 0.11 -5.67 -12.72
CA LEU A 181 1.20 -4.87 -13.30
C LEU A 181 2.52 -5.05 -12.55
N ALA A 182 2.48 -5.18 -11.22
CA ALA A 182 3.68 -5.44 -10.43
C ALA A 182 4.27 -6.83 -10.73
N GLU A 183 3.41 -7.86 -10.74
CA GLU A 183 3.83 -9.26 -10.96
C GLU A 183 4.38 -9.51 -12.36
N GLU A 184 3.75 -8.94 -13.40
CA GLU A 184 4.13 -9.19 -14.80
C GLU A 184 5.34 -8.40 -15.28
N ASN A 185 5.57 -7.20 -14.75
CA ASN A 185 6.58 -6.27 -15.26
C ASN A 185 7.71 -5.98 -14.26
N GLU A 186 7.75 -6.66 -13.12
CA GLU A 186 8.71 -6.41 -12.03
C GLU A 186 8.76 -4.91 -11.60
N VAL A 187 7.62 -4.20 -11.74
CA VAL A 187 7.51 -2.79 -11.35
C VAL A 187 7.46 -2.70 -9.84
N THR A 188 8.31 -1.88 -9.26
CA THR A 188 8.23 -1.56 -7.83
C THR A 188 7.13 -0.54 -7.60
N ILE A 189 6.21 -0.83 -6.70
CA ILE A 189 5.08 0.06 -6.41
C ILE A 189 5.23 0.69 -5.03
N PHE A 190 5.12 2.01 -4.97
CA PHE A 190 5.03 2.80 -3.75
C PHE A 190 3.60 3.32 -3.61
N LEU A 191 2.80 2.62 -2.81
CA LEU A 191 1.38 2.91 -2.59
C LEU A 191 1.18 3.73 -1.32
N CYS A 192 0.69 4.95 -1.42
CA CYS A 192 0.22 5.75 -0.30
C CYS A 192 -1.27 5.57 -0.12
N THR A 193 -1.71 5.14 1.06
CA THR A 193 -3.13 5.09 1.38
C THR A 193 -3.39 5.10 2.89
N HIS A 194 -4.58 5.50 3.27
CA HIS A 194 -5.13 5.33 4.61
C HIS A 194 -6.12 4.14 4.70
N GLN A 195 -6.42 3.50 3.57
CA GLN A 195 -7.35 2.37 3.46
C GLN A 195 -6.62 1.05 3.70
N LEU A 196 -6.45 0.68 4.97
CA LEU A 196 -5.62 -0.44 5.41
C LEU A 196 -6.06 -1.79 4.83
N LYS A 197 -7.38 -2.01 4.72
CA LYS A 197 -7.92 -3.25 4.16
C LYS A 197 -7.45 -3.48 2.72
N TYR A 198 -7.49 -2.46 1.87
CA TYR A 198 -7.03 -2.57 0.49
C TYR A 198 -5.51 -2.75 0.39
N ALA A 199 -4.74 -2.12 1.29
CA ALA A 199 -3.31 -2.34 1.35
C ALA A 199 -2.96 -3.78 1.75
N GLU A 200 -3.73 -4.39 2.67
CA GLU A 200 -3.58 -5.79 3.08
C GLU A 200 -3.72 -6.77 1.91
N ASP A 201 -4.61 -6.48 0.96
CA ASP A 201 -4.91 -7.35 -0.18
C ASP A 201 -3.78 -7.39 -1.22
N ILE A 202 -2.96 -6.33 -1.32
CA ILE A 202 -1.98 -6.23 -2.42
C ILE A 202 -0.53 -5.97 -1.99
N CYS A 203 -0.28 -5.37 -0.83
CA CYS A 203 1.07 -5.01 -0.41
C CYS A 203 1.82 -6.19 0.18
N THR A 204 3.11 -6.27 -0.14
CA THR A 204 4.05 -7.27 0.39
C THR A 204 4.93 -6.70 1.51
N LEU A 205 5.12 -5.38 1.50
CA LEU A 205 5.95 -4.65 2.45
C LEU A 205 5.18 -3.41 2.95
N TYR A 206 5.33 -3.07 4.22
CA TYR A 206 4.55 -2.01 4.87
C TYR A 206 5.45 -1.01 5.59
N GLY A 207 5.06 0.26 5.52
CA GLY A 207 5.62 1.35 6.32
C GLY A 207 4.49 2.12 7.00
N PHE A 208 4.38 2.05 8.32
CA PHE A 208 3.39 2.81 9.09
C PHE A 208 3.92 4.21 9.40
N ILE A 209 3.24 5.23 8.90
CA ILE A 209 3.64 6.63 9.14
C ILE A 209 2.56 7.37 9.95
N ASN A 210 3.01 8.12 10.94
CA ASN A 210 2.18 9.05 11.69
C ASN A 210 2.98 10.28 12.12
N ASN A 211 2.40 11.47 12.00
CA ASN A 211 3.06 12.74 12.35
C ASN A 211 4.49 12.87 11.81
N GLY A 212 4.68 12.51 10.54
CA GLY A 212 5.96 12.59 9.84
C GLY A 212 7.00 11.54 10.27
N LYS A 213 6.67 10.58 11.12
CA LYS A 213 7.59 9.53 11.61
C LYS A 213 7.13 8.15 11.16
N VAL A 214 8.06 7.31 10.76
CA VAL A 214 7.80 5.88 10.52
C VAL A 214 7.78 5.17 11.87
N LEU A 215 6.64 4.55 12.18
CA LEU A 215 6.40 3.80 13.43
C LEU A 215 6.83 2.35 13.31
N GLY A 216 6.76 1.78 12.11
CA GLY A 216 7.12 0.41 11.80
C GLY A 216 7.38 0.25 10.32
N PHE A 217 8.33 -0.62 9.97
CA PHE A 217 8.68 -0.98 8.60
C PHE A 217 9.06 -2.46 8.54
N GLY A 218 8.54 -3.18 7.56
CA GLY A 218 8.78 -4.60 7.33
C GLY A 218 7.60 -5.30 6.64
N THR A 219 7.71 -6.61 6.46
CA THR A 219 6.59 -7.48 6.09
C THR A 219 5.55 -7.54 7.21
N PHE A 220 4.36 -8.05 6.92
CA PHE A 220 3.33 -8.23 7.94
C PHE A 220 3.84 -9.05 9.14
N ASP A 221 4.51 -10.18 8.87
CA ASP A 221 5.01 -11.08 9.89
C ASP A 221 6.12 -10.45 10.75
N GLU A 222 7.03 -9.70 10.13
CA GLU A 222 8.07 -8.97 10.86
C GLU A 222 7.48 -7.88 11.77
N LEU A 223 6.46 -7.18 11.30
CA LEU A 223 5.78 -6.16 12.09
C LEU A 223 4.97 -6.76 13.23
N ALA A 224 4.28 -7.89 13.01
CA ALA A 224 3.55 -8.62 14.04
C ALA A 224 4.51 -9.19 15.11
N ALA A 225 5.64 -9.77 14.69
CA ALA A 225 6.66 -10.30 15.59
C ALA A 225 7.26 -9.21 16.51
N LYS A 226 7.54 -8.01 15.97
CA LYS A 226 8.03 -6.86 16.76
C LYS A 226 7.05 -6.40 17.84
N LYS A 227 5.75 -6.74 17.70
CA LYS A 227 4.71 -6.43 18.71
C LYS A 227 4.38 -7.61 19.62
N ASN A 228 5.11 -8.73 19.50
CA ASN A 228 4.84 -9.97 20.22
C ASN A 228 3.39 -10.44 20.07
N VAL A 229 2.83 -10.27 18.87
CA VAL A 229 1.45 -10.69 18.59
C VAL A 229 1.45 -12.16 18.24
N SER A 230 0.70 -12.93 19.01
CA SER A 230 0.42 -14.34 18.74
C SER A 230 -0.92 -14.49 18.01
N LEU A 231 -1.02 -15.54 17.21
CA LEU A 231 -2.29 -15.95 16.61
C LEU A 231 -3.32 -16.20 17.72
N GLN A 232 -4.55 -15.77 17.52
CA GLN A 232 -5.65 -16.04 18.44
C GLN A 232 -6.49 -17.20 17.93
N LEU A 233 -6.60 -18.24 18.73
CA LEU A 233 -7.53 -19.35 18.51
C LEU A 233 -8.83 -19.00 19.20
N LYS A 234 -9.96 -19.06 18.48
CA LYS A 234 -11.31 -19.00 19.04
C LYS A 234 -12.01 -20.31 18.81
N ILE A 235 -12.56 -20.88 19.85
CA ILE A 235 -13.29 -22.15 19.83
C ILE A 235 -14.67 -21.90 20.41
N ARG A 236 -15.71 -22.24 19.65
CA ARG A 236 -17.07 -22.30 20.17
C ARG A 236 -17.42 -23.76 20.43
N GLY A 237 -17.83 -24.07 21.66
CA GLY A 237 -18.11 -25.45 22.04
C GLY A 237 -18.68 -25.57 23.44
N GLU A 238 -18.97 -26.80 23.87
CA GLU A 238 -19.51 -27.15 25.18
C GLU A 238 -18.58 -28.09 25.95
N ASN A 239 -18.61 -28.02 27.27
CA ASN A 239 -17.81 -28.85 28.17
C ASN A 239 -16.29 -28.72 27.91
N ILE A 240 -15.83 -27.52 27.60
CA ILE A 240 -14.42 -27.24 27.36
C ILE A 240 -13.79 -26.82 28.68
N SER A 241 -12.77 -27.55 29.13
CA SER A 241 -12.07 -27.26 30.37
C SER A 241 -11.04 -26.16 30.21
N GLU A 242 -10.99 -25.23 31.15
CA GLU A 242 -9.96 -24.19 31.25
C GLU A 242 -8.54 -24.77 31.45
N LYS A 243 -8.41 -26.06 31.83
CA LYS A 243 -7.13 -26.76 31.95
C LYS A 243 -6.32 -26.80 30.65
N PHE A 244 -6.96 -26.57 29.49
CA PHE A 244 -6.29 -26.49 28.20
C PHE A 244 -5.66 -25.10 27.93
N GLY A 245 -5.68 -24.20 28.92
CA GLY A 245 -5.16 -22.84 28.80
C GLY A 245 -6.03 -21.94 27.95
N LEU A 246 -7.31 -22.29 27.79
CA LEU A 246 -8.32 -21.52 27.10
C LEU A 246 -8.99 -20.56 28.09
N ILE A 247 -9.25 -19.34 27.65
CA ILE A 247 -9.96 -18.30 28.40
C ILE A 247 -11.42 -18.33 27.92
N HIS A 248 -12.37 -18.49 28.84
CA HIS A 248 -13.79 -18.43 28.54
C HIS A 248 -14.26 -16.99 28.39
N GLU A 249 -14.75 -16.62 27.19
CA GLU A 249 -15.22 -15.28 26.86
C GLU A 249 -16.75 -15.09 27.02
N GLY A 250 -17.47 -16.15 27.49
CA GLY A 250 -18.92 -16.19 27.56
C GLY A 250 -19.56 -16.86 26.33
N ASN A 251 -20.87 -17.21 26.42
CA ASN A 251 -21.64 -17.81 25.31
C ASN A 251 -20.96 -19.04 24.64
N ASN A 252 -20.32 -19.91 25.45
CA ASN A 252 -19.60 -21.09 24.96
C ASN A 252 -18.45 -20.75 23.99
N LEU A 253 -17.91 -19.53 24.07
CA LEU A 253 -16.75 -19.07 23.30
C LEU A 253 -15.52 -19.09 24.19
N TYR A 254 -14.43 -19.68 23.66
CA TYR A 254 -13.16 -19.80 24.32
C TYR A 254 -12.06 -19.26 23.42
N SER A 255 -11.07 -18.61 24.01
CA SER A 255 -9.93 -18.06 23.26
C SER A 255 -8.59 -18.47 23.88
N LYS A 256 -7.56 -18.54 23.03
CA LYS A 256 -6.18 -18.77 23.43
C LYS A 256 -5.22 -18.20 22.40
N SER A 257 -4.13 -17.62 22.89
CA SER A 257 -2.97 -17.30 22.05
C SER A 257 -2.22 -18.57 21.69
N ILE A 258 -1.93 -18.75 20.40
CA ILE A 258 -1.28 -19.95 19.86
C ILE A 258 -0.05 -19.59 19.02
N SER A 259 0.84 -20.57 18.86
CA SER A 259 2.06 -20.44 18.07
C SER A 259 1.93 -20.94 16.63
N GLY A 260 0.88 -21.74 16.33
CA GLY A 260 0.66 -22.30 14.99
C GLY A 260 -0.30 -23.50 14.96
N ASP A 261 -0.47 -24.08 13.77
CA ASP A 261 -1.44 -25.12 13.48
C ASP A 261 -1.27 -26.42 14.31
N ALA A 262 -0.02 -26.76 14.62
CA ALA A 262 0.27 -27.94 15.45
C ALA A 262 -0.33 -27.80 16.87
N GLU A 263 -0.29 -26.60 17.45
CA GLU A 263 -0.89 -26.33 18.76
C GLU A 263 -2.41 -26.37 18.69
N VAL A 264 -3.02 -25.87 17.62
CA VAL A 264 -4.47 -25.95 17.39
C VAL A 264 -4.94 -27.40 17.37
N ASN A 265 -4.24 -28.26 16.61
CA ASN A 265 -4.59 -29.66 16.48
C ASN A 265 -4.50 -30.38 17.84
N ALA A 266 -3.44 -30.10 18.63
CA ALA A 266 -3.30 -30.66 19.97
C ALA A 266 -4.42 -30.21 20.92
N ILE A 267 -4.81 -28.94 20.87
CA ILE A 267 -5.90 -28.39 21.70
C ILE A 267 -7.24 -29.08 21.34
N ILE A 268 -7.57 -29.15 20.04
CA ILE A 268 -8.83 -29.78 19.59
C ILE A 268 -8.87 -31.25 20.00
N HIS A 269 -7.79 -31.99 19.76
CA HIS A 269 -7.68 -33.38 20.16
C HIS A 269 -7.92 -33.56 21.68
N ASN A 270 -7.29 -32.75 22.49
CA ASN A 270 -7.45 -32.81 23.96
C ASN A 270 -8.88 -32.48 24.41
N ILE A 271 -9.54 -31.48 23.79
CA ILE A 271 -10.94 -31.15 24.11
C ILE A 271 -11.86 -32.35 23.84
N VAL A 272 -11.76 -32.94 22.64
CA VAL A 272 -12.62 -34.04 22.21
C VAL A 272 -12.33 -35.29 23.05
N ALA A 273 -11.08 -35.64 23.31
CA ALA A 273 -10.68 -36.78 24.13
C ALA A 273 -11.19 -36.69 25.57
N ASN A 274 -11.43 -35.48 26.09
CA ASN A 274 -11.99 -35.25 27.43
C ASN A 274 -13.51 -35.00 27.44
N GLY A 275 -14.24 -35.36 26.35
CA GLY A 275 -15.69 -35.27 26.28
C GLY A 275 -16.23 -33.87 25.97
N GLY A 276 -15.40 -32.94 25.62
CA GLY A 276 -15.80 -31.62 25.11
C GLY A 276 -16.33 -31.71 23.69
N LYS A 277 -17.28 -30.82 23.33
CA LYS A 277 -17.83 -30.69 21.99
C LYS A 277 -17.32 -29.41 21.34
N VAL A 278 -16.75 -29.52 20.16
CA VAL A 278 -16.29 -28.42 19.34
C VAL A 278 -17.24 -28.20 18.19
N TYR A 279 -17.79 -26.97 18.10
CA TYR A 279 -18.75 -26.58 17.05
C TYR A 279 -18.09 -25.71 15.98
N GLU A 280 -17.14 -24.90 16.38
CA GLU A 280 -16.44 -23.98 15.48
C GLU A 280 -15.04 -23.73 15.99
N VAL A 281 -14.10 -23.69 15.08
CA VAL A 281 -12.69 -23.34 15.34
C VAL A 281 -12.27 -22.28 14.36
N VAL A 282 -11.90 -21.12 14.88
CA VAL A 282 -11.43 -20.00 14.06
C VAL A 282 -10.05 -19.58 14.52
N GLN A 283 -9.09 -19.66 13.62
CA GLN A 283 -7.81 -18.97 13.82
C GLN A 283 -7.99 -17.53 13.37
N GLN A 284 -8.08 -16.65 14.34
CA GLN A 284 -8.19 -15.22 14.03
C GLN A 284 -6.79 -14.68 13.70
N LYS A 285 -6.53 -14.51 12.39
CA LYS A 285 -5.37 -13.78 11.93
C LYS A 285 -5.54 -12.31 12.31
N LEU A 286 -4.47 -11.71 12.78
CA LEU A 286 -4.44 -10.28 12.98
C LEU A 286 -4.64 -9.57 11.63
N SER A 287 -5.53 -8.58 11.55
CA SER A 287 -5.63 -7.74 10.37
C SER A 287 -4.54 -6.67 10.36
N LEU A 288 -4.22 -6.16 9.16
CA LEU A 288 -3.29 -5.04 9.02
C LEU A 288 -3.76 -3.81 9.81
N GLU A 289 -5.07 -3.61 9.90
CA GLU A 289 -5.68 -2.53 10.68
C GLU A 289 -5.42 -2.68 12.18
N GLN A 290 -5.60 -3.87 12.73
CA GLN A 290 -5.32 -4.15 14.14
C GLN A 290 -3.83 -3.96 14.44
N LEU A 291 -2.96 -4.46 13.56
CA LEU A 291 -1.52 -4.29 13.67
C LEU A 291 -1.11 -2.81 13.63
N TYR A 292 -1.66 -2.04 12.71
CA TYR A 292 -1.42 -0.61 12.60
C TYR A 292 -1.80 0.15 13.88
N PHE A 293 -2.98 -0.13 14.47
CA PHE A 293 -3.39 0.49 15.72
C PHE A 293 -2.50 0.15 16.90
N MET A 294 -1.89 -1.04 16.93
CA MET A 294 -0.90 -1.39 17.96
C MET A 294 0.36 -0.53 17.87
N TYR A 295 0.77 -0.15 16.66
CA TYR A 295 1.89 0.76 16.46
C TYR A 295 1.56 2.19 16.89
N ILE A 296 0.34 2.67 16.62
CA ILE A 296 -0.12 4.00 17.04
C ILE A 296 -0.26 4.10 18.56
N LYS A 297 -0.94 3.13 19.19
CA LYS A 297 -1.16 3.14 20.66
C LYS A 297 0.15 3.05 21.44
N GLY A 298 1.15 2.33 20.94
CA GLY A 298 2.47 2.26 21.55
C GLY A 298 3.24 3.60 21.54
N THR A 299 2.83 4.57 20.69
CA THR A 299 3.37 5.94 20.71
C THR A 299 2.60 6.88 21.65
N ALA A 300 1.39 6.50 22.07
CA ALA A 300 0.54 7.29 22.96
C ALA A 300 0.81 7.04 24.47
N SER A 301 1.66 6.07 24.82
CA SER A 301 1.99 5.75 26.23
C SER A 301 2.86 6.80 26.94
N GLY A 302 2.96 8.02 26.40
CA GLY A 302 3.60 9.18 27.01
C GLY A 302 2.63 10.24 27.54
N VAL A 303 1.31 10.01 27.43
CA VAL A 303 0.30 10.89 28.04
C VAL A 303 -0.57 10.01 28.94
N THR A 304 -0.24 10.00 30.22
CA THR A 304 -1.12 9.51 31.30
C THR A 304 -2.39 10.37 31.28
N LEU A 305 -3.56 9.71 31.14
CA LEU A 305 -4.86 10.30 31.45
C LEU A 305 -4.97 10.51 32.95
#